data_42217b5af1be2a40c8da982ecedb8e40
#
_entry.id   42217b5af1be2a40c8da982ecedb8e40
#
_cell.length_a   1.000
_cell.length_b   1.000
_cell.length_c   1.000
_cell.angle_alpha   90.00
_cell.angle_beta   90.00
_cell.angle_gamma   90.00
#
_symmetry.space_group_name_H-M   'P 1'
#
loop_
_entity.id
_entity.type
_entity.pdbx_description
1 polymer ?
#
loop_
_entity_poly.entity_id
_entity_poly.type
_entity_poly.pdbx_seq_one_letter_code
_entity_poly.pdbx_strand_id
1 'polypeptide(L)'
;MASHTGAERYFETRAAGSPEYRVALEAARSRIAAVDSVVRALDERRRVLGLSKAELARQAGMRPEVVRRLLGAGRANPTLATVISLARVMSLDVTISGPGPADTPSGASGTRWRIA
;
A
#
# COMPACT_ATOMS: atom_id res chain seq x y z
N MET A 1 -5.90 -11.82 -26.17
CA MET A 1 -5.15 -13.00 -25.79
C MET A 1 -4.02 -12.61 -24.85
N ALA A 2 -4.10 -13.01 -23.63
CA ALA A 2 -3.03 -12.72 -22.68
C ALA A 2 -1.85 -13.64 -22.97
N SER A 3 -0.74 -13.09 -23.38
CA SER A 3 0.47 -13.85 -23.57
C SER A 3 1.40 -13.58 -22.39
N HIS A 4 1.84 -14.62 -21.76
CA HIS A 4 2.86 -14.49 -20.73
C HIS A 4 4.18 -14.15 -21.39
N THR A 5 4.91 -13.23 -20.79
CA THR A 5 6.28 -12.97 -21.23
C THR A 5 7.17 -14.15 -20.84
N GLY A 6 8.33 -14.24 -21.45
CA GLY A 6 9.31 -15.27 -21.05
C GLY A 6 9.69 -15.18 -19.60
N ALA A 7 9.76 -13.97 -19.05
CA ALA A 7 10.07 -13.75 -17.64
C ALA A 7 8.97 -14.31 -16.72
N GLU A 8 7.71 -14.09 -17.07
CA GLU A 8 6.59 -14.63 -16.29
C GLU A 8 6.59 -16.14 -16.26
N ARG A 9 6.83 -16.78 -17.38
CA ARG A 9 6.93 -18.23 -17.45
C ARG A 9 8.08 -18.77 -16.62
N TYR A 10 9.20 -18.09 -16.64
CA TYR A 10 10.36 -18.47 -15.86
C TYR A 10 10.03 -18.43 -14.36
N PHE A 11 9.39 -17.36 -13.92
CA PHE A 11 9.03 -17.23 -12.51
C PHE A 11 8.00 -18.26 -12.07
N GLU A 12 7.01 -18.55 -12.89
CA GLU A 12 6.01 -19.57 -12.61
C GLU A 12 6.64 -20.95 -12.51
N THR A 13 7.51 -21.30 -13.42
CA THR A 13 8.21 -22.58 -13.41
C THR A 13 9.07 -22.72 -12.17
N ARG A 14 9.77 -21.65 -11.82
CA ARG A 14 10.63 -21.65 -10.64
C ARG A 14 9.82 -21.76 -9.36
N ALA A 15 8.71 -21.08 -9.29
CA ALA A 15 7.80 -21.17 -8.13
C ALA A 15 7.26 -22.58 -7.95
N ALA A 16 6.95 -23.28 -9.02
CA ALA A 16 6.46 -24.64 -8.97
C ALA A 16 7.52 -25.62 -8.48
N GLY A 17 8.81 -25.33 -8.75
CA GLY A 17 9.91 -26.22 -8.38
C GLY A 17 10.58 -25.94 -7.05
N SER A 18 10.26 -24.81 -6.39
CA SER A 18 10.92 -24.38 -5.16
C SER A 18 9.93 -23.84 -4.14
N PRO A 19 9.73 -24.53 -3.00
CA PRO A 19 8.87 -24.02 -1.94
C PRO A 19 9.33 -22.68 -1.39
N GLU A 20 10.63 -22.49 -1.25
CA GLU A 20 11.20 -21.23 -0.76
C GLU A 20 10.93 -20.08 -1.70
N TYR A 21 11.03 -20.32 -2.99
CA TYR A 21 10.71 -19.33 -4.01
C TYR A 21 9.22 -18.97 -3.98
N ARG A 22 8.34 -19.95 -3.80
CA ARG A 22 6.90 -19.69 -3.68
C ARG A 22 6.59 -18.80 -2.49
N VAL A 23 7.19 -19.07 -1.35
CA VAL A 23 7.00 -18.25 -0.15
C VAL A 23 7.45 -16.82 -0.41
N ALA A 24 8.59 -16.64 -1.05
CA ALA A 24 9.11 -15.31 -1.39
C ALA A 24 8.19 -14.59 -2.36
N LEU A 25 7.65 -15.30 -3.35
CA LEU A 25 6.74 -14.72 -4.33
C LEU A 25 5.42 -14.30 -3.69
N GLU A 26 4.85 -15.13 -2.81
CA GLU A 26 3.65 -14.81 -2.09
C GLU A 26 3.85 -13.61 -1.17
N ALA A 27 4.98 -13.53 -0.49
CA ALA A 27 5.32 -12.39 0.35
C ALA A 27 5.40 -11.10 -0.47
N ALA A 28 6.00 -11.17 -1.66
CA ALA A 28 6.08 -10.03 -2.56
C ALA A 28 4.70 -9.58 -3.03
N ARG A 29 3.84 -10.52 -3.41
CA ARG A 29 2.47 -10.23 -3.82
C ARG A 29 1.67 -9.60 -2.69
N SER A 30 1.83 -10.10 -1.48
CA SER A 30 1.15 -9.56 -0.30
C SER A 30 1.58 -8.13 -0.02
N ARG A 31 2.87 -7.82 -0.17
CA ARG A 31 3.35 -6.45 0.00
C ARG A 31 2.77 -5.50 -1.03
N ILE A 32 2.72 -5.93 -2.28
CA ILE A 32 2.13 -5.14 -3.36
C ILE A 32 0.65 -4.86 -3.07
N ALA A 33 -0.10 -5.88 -2.69
CA ALA A 33 -1.50 -5.74 -2.36
C ALA A 33 -1.72 -4.79 -1.18
N ALA A 34 -0.87 -4.86 -0.17
CA ALA A 34 -0.95 -3.98 1.00
C ALA A 34 -0.68 -2.52 0.61
N VAL A 35 0.33 -2.28 -0.22
CA VAL A 35 0.64 -0.92 -0.71
C VAL A 35 -0.52 -0.39 -1.55
N ASP A 36 -1.07 -1.21 -2.43
CA ASP A 36 -2.21 -0.81 -3.26
C ASP A 36 -3.43 -0.47 -2.41
N SER A 37 -3.66 -1.18 -1.32
CA SER A 37 -4.72 -0.88 -0.37
C SER A 37 -4.56 0.50 0.25
N VAL A 38 -3.35 0.82 0.68
CA VAL A 38 -3.05 2.13 1.27
C VAL A 38 -3.27 3.24 0.24
N VAL A 39 -2.75 3.06 -0.96
CA VAL A 39 -2.90 4.04 -2.04
C VAL A 39 -4.36 4.25 -2.38
N ARG A 40 -5.14 3.18 -2.45
CA ARG A 40 -6.58 3.29 -2.70
C ARG A 40 -7.30 4.04 -1.59
N ALA A 41 -6.95 3.79 -0.35
CA ALA A 41 -7.54 4.50 0.78
C ALA A 41 -7.26 6.00 0.71
N LEU A 42 -6.05 6.38 0.35
CA LEU A 42 -5.70 7.79 0.15
C LEU A 42 -6.50 8.42 -0.99
N ASP A 43 -6.62 7.73 -2.11
CA ASP A 43 -7.34 8.25 -3.26
C ASP A 43 -8.84 8.34 -2.99
N GLU A 44 -9.41 7.39 -2.28
CA GLU A 44 -10.80 7.40 -1.88
C GLU A 44 -11.10 8.59 -0.98
N ARG A 45 -10.24 8.84 0.00
CA ARG A 45 -10.41 9.98 0.90
C ARG A 45 -10.31 11.29 0.15
N ARG A 46 -9.38 11.39 -0.81
CA ARG A 46 -9.27 12.56 -1.67
C ARG A 46 -10.59 12.83 -2.40
N ARG A 47 -11.20 11.78 -2.96
CA ARG A 47 -12.46 11.91 -3.67
C ARG A 47 -13.59 12.36 -2.76
N VAL A 48 -13.66 11.78 -1.57
CA VAL A 48 -14.67 12.15 -0.58
C VAL A 48 -14.56 13.62 -0.22
N LEU A 49 -13.34 14.13 -0.09
CA LEU A 49 -13.11 15.55 0.23
C LEU A 49 -13.25 16.47 -0.98
N GLY A 50 -13.42 15.94 -2.18
CA GLY A 50 -13.52 16.73 -3.38
C GLY A 50 -12.24 17.41 -3.82
N LEU A 51 -11.09 16.91 -3.38
CA LEU A 51 -9.80 17.48 -3.74
C LEU A 51 -9.30 16.91 -5.07
N SER A 52 -8.78 17.80 -5.93
CA SER A 52 -8.05 17.34 -7.09
C SER A 52 -6.68 16.82 -6.67
N LYS A 53 -6.06 16.00 -7.52
CA LYS A 53 -4.70 15.52 -7.24
C LYS A 53 -3.71 16.68 -7.13
N ALA A 54 -3.90 17.72 -7.95
CA ALA A 54 -3.06 18.91 -7.90
C ALA A 54 -3.22 19.68 -6.58
N GLU A 55 -4.46 19.81 -6.10
CA GLU A 55 -4.70 20.47 -4.83
C GLU A 55 -4.14 19.70 -3.66
N LEU A 56 -4.31 18.39 -3.66
CA LEU A 56 -3.73 17.54 -2.64
C LEU A 56 -2.22 17.69 -2.61
N ALA A 57 -1.57 17.68 -3.78
CA ALA A 57 -0.13 17.87 -3.88
C ALA A 57 0.29 19.21 -3.31
N ARG A 58 -0.41 20.27 -3.66
CA ARG A 58 -0.10 21.61 -3.18
C ARG A 58 -0.20 21.70 -1.67
N GLN A 59 -1.26 21.15 -1.09
CA GLN A 59 -1.46 21.17 0.37
C GLN A 59 -0.44 20.31 1.10
N ALA A 60 0.03 19.25 0.47
CA ALA A 60 1.06 18.37 1.04
C ALA A 60 2.49 18.85 0.78
N GLY A 61 2.65 19.95 0.04
CA GLY A 61 3.98 20.43 -0.31
C GLY A 61 4.71 19.55 -1.29
N MET A 62 3.98 18.88 -2.15
CA MET A 62 4.54 17.94 -3.14
C MET A 62 4.29 18.44 -4.56
N ARG A 63 5.10 17.93 -5.49
CA ARG A 63 4.86 18.19 -6.91
C ARG A 63 3.63 17.42 -7.39
N PRO A 64 2.78 18.04 -8.22
CA PRO A 64 1.59 17.36 -8.73
C PRO A 64 1.90 16.05 -9.46
N GLU A 65 3.02 15.95 -10.15
CA GLU A 65 3.41 14.75 -10.87
C GLU A 65 3.63 13.57 -9.91
N VAL A 66 4.16 13.85 -8.73
CA VAL A 66 4.38 12.82 -7.72
C VAL A 66 3.05 12.22 -7.27
N VAL A 67 2.07 13.08 -6.98
CA VAL A 67 0.75 12.62 -6.54
C VAL A 67 0.01 11.92 -7.68
N ARG A 68 0.08 12.43 -8.90
CA ARG A 68 -0.55 11.78 -10.05
C ARG A 68 0.03 10.40 -10.29
N ARG A 69 1.34 10.25 -10.19
CA ARG A 69 2.00 8.96 -10.35
C ARG A 69 1.60 8.01 -9.24
N LEU A 70 1.58 8.50 -8.01
CA LEU A 70 1.23 7.68 -6.86
C LEU A 70 -0.20 7.17 -6.92
N LEU A 71 -1.16 8.05 -7.22
CA LEU A 71 -2.58 7.71 -7.17
C LEU A 71 -3.11 7.15 -8.49
N GLY A 72 -2.39 7.32 -9.57
CA GLY A 72 -2.87 6.93 -10.90
C GLY A 72 -2.22 5.70 -11.50
N ALA A 73 -0.99 5.40 -11.12
CA ALA A 73 -0.27 4.26 -11.70
C ALA A 73 -0.46 3.04 -10.81
N GLY A 74 -0.79 1.92 -11.35
CA GLY A 74 -1.04 0.71 -10.57
C GLY A 74 0.20 0.11 -9.90
N ARG A 75 1.32 0.80 -9.84
CA ARG A 75 2.57 0.29 -9.26
C ARG A 75 3.25 1.36 -8.41
N ALA A 76 2.49 1.92 -7.50
CA ALA A 76 3.05 2.90 -6.59
C ALA A 76 3.89 2.21 -5.52
N ASN A 77 4.98 2.86 -5.16
CA ASN A 77 5.79 2.42 -4.02
C ASN A 77 6.15 3.66 -3.20
N PRO A 78 5.18 4.24 -2.52
CA PRO A 78 5.41 5.45 -1.75
C PRO A 78 6.26 5.18 -0.52
N THR A 79 7.00 6.18 -0.08
CA THR A 79 7.63 6.12 1.22
C THR A 79 6.57 6.33 2.30
N LEU A 80 6.85 5.87 3.50
CA LEU A 80 5.97 6.10 4.63
C LEU A 80 5.78 7.61 4.89
N ALA A 81 6.84 8.39 4.71
CA ALA A 81 6.77 9.84 4.87
C ALA A 81 5.76 10.45 3.87
N THR A 82 5.76 9.99 2.64
CA THR A 82 4.80 10.46 1.64
C THR A 82 3.37 10.10 2.04
N VAL A 83 3.15 8.88 2.48
CA VAL A 83 1.83 8.42 2.91
C VAL A 83 1.33 9.27 4.09
N ILE A 84 2.17 9.48 5.08
CA ILE A 84 1.82 10.29 6.26
C ILE A 84 1.51 11.72 5.86
N SER A 85 2.30 12.32 4.98
CA SER A 85 2.07 13.70 4.53
C SER A 85 0.72 13.85 3.85
N LEU A 86 0.37 12.94 2.97
CA LEU A 86 -0.93 12.96 2.29
C LEU A 86 -2.08 12.71 3.26
N ALA A 87 -1.90 11.75 4.15
CA ALA A 87 -2.92 11.42 5.16
C ALA A 87 -3.21 12.62 6.07
N ARG A 88 -2.19 13.33 6.50
CA ARG A 88 -2.35 14.50 7.38
C ARG A 88 -3.15 15.61 6.71
N VAL A 89 -2.89 15.87 5.44
CA VAL A 89 -3.65 16.88 4.68
C VAL A 89 -5.12 16.55 4.64
N MET A 90 -5.44 15.26 4.58
CA MET A 90 -6.83 14.80 4.46
C MET A 90 -7.44 14.38 5.81
N SER A 91 -6.79 14.70 6.90
CA SER A 91 -7.25 14.36 8.26
C SER A 91 -7.46 12.85 8.45
N LEU A 92 -6.56 12.06 7.87
CA LEU A 92 -6.53 10.62 8.06
C LEU A 92 -5.46 10.25 9.07
N ASP A 93 -5.79 9.32 9.94
CA ASP A 93 -4.82 8.70 10.82
C ASP A 93 -4.23 7.47 10.16
N VAL A 94 -2.92 7.31 10.28
CA VAL A 94 -2.25 6.08 9.85
C VAL A 94 -2.09 5.21 11.09
N THR A 95 -2.69 4.05 11.07
CA THR A 95 -2.68 3.13 12.20
C THR A 95 -2.13 1.78 11.78
N ILE A 96 -1.23 1.24 12.56
CA ILE A 96 -0.71 -0.10 12.38
C ILE A 96 -1.29 -0.95 13.49
N SER A 97 -1.98 -2.02 13.12
CA SER A 97 -2.58 -2.92 14.09
C SER A 97 -2.21 -4.35 13.74
N GLY A 98 -2.06 -5.14 14.75
CA GLY A 98 -1.72 -6.55 14.60
C GLY A 98 -2.32 -7.35 15.73
N PRO A 99 -2.12 -8.66 15.73
CA PRO A 99 -2.60 -9.50 16.84
C PRO A 99 -1.92 -9.08 18.12
N GLY A 100 -2.67 -9.15 19.21
CA GLY A 100 -2.11 -8.87 20.52
C GLY A 100 -1.05 -9.89 20.92
N PRO A 101 -0.41 -9.69 22.07
CA PRO A 101 0.55 -10.66 22.58
C PRO A 101 -0.06 -12.07 22.66
N ALA A 102 0.79 -13.10 22.46
CA ALA A 102 0.32 -14.48 22.39
C ALA A 102 -0.40 -14.94 23.66
N ASP A 103 -0.09 -14.32 24.79
CA ASP A 103 -0.72 -14.63 26.08
C ASP A 103 -1.97 -13.79 26.35
N THR A 104 -2.36 -12.94 25.43
CA THR A 104 -3.53 -12.10 25.59
C THR A 104 -4.79 -12.92 25.34
N PRO A 105 -5.78 -12.87 26.25
CA PRO A 105 -7.01 -13.61 26.06
C PRO A 105 -7.75 -13.23 24.79
N SER A 106 -8.55 -14.15 24.29
CA SER A 106 -9.39 -13.92 23.13
C SER A 106 -10.25 -12.68 23.33
N GLY A 107 -10.40 -11.90 22.30
CA GLY A 107 -11.15 -10.66 22.34
C GLY A 107 -10.29 -9.43 22.47
N ALA A 108 -9.02 -9.58 22.76
CA ALA A 108 -8.12 -8.45 22.72
C ALA A 108 -7.94 -8.00 21.29
N SER A 109 -8.25 -6.75 21.01
CA SER A 109 -7.88 -6.14 19.75
C SER A 109 -6.36 -6.06 19.70
N GLY A 110 -5.77 -6.25 18.56
CA GLY A 110 -4.32 -6.22 18.42
C GLY A 110 -3.69 -4.93 18.92
N THR A 111 -2.38 -4.90 18.91
CA THR A 111 -1.62 -3.70 19.25
C THR A 111 -1.85 -2.65 18.17
N ARG A 112 -2.22 -1.47 18.60
CA ARG A 112 -2.50 -0.37 17.68
C ARG A 112 -1.51 0.75 17.92
N TRP A 113 -0.83 1.14 16.84
CA TRP A 113 0.10 2.25 16.86
C TRP A 113 -0.47 3.38 16.04
N ARG A 114 -0.61 4.54 16.64
CA ARG A 114 -1.07 5.73 15.92
C ARG A 114 0.12 6.59 15.57
N ILE A 115 0.27 6.88 14.30
CA ILE A 115 1.30 7.75 13.78
C ILE A 115 0.63 9.07 13.42
N ALA A 116 0.88 10.06 14.21
CA ALA A 116 0.27 11.38 14.01
C ALA A 116 1.17 12.27 13.17
#